data_ec26ac6719071ed0b5896cc76269c016
#
_entry.id   ec26ac6719071ed0b5896cc76269c016
#
_cell.length_a   1.000
_cell.length_b   1.000
_cell.length_c   1.000
_cell.angle_alpha   90.00
_cell.angle_beta   90.00
_cell.angle_gamma   90.00
#
_symmetry.space_group_name_H-M   'P 1'
#
loop_
_entity.id
_entity.type
_entity.pdbx_description
1 polymer ?
#
loop_
_entity_poly.entity_id
_entity_poly.type
_entity_poly.pdbx_seq_one_letter_code
_entity_poly.pdbx_strand_id
1 'polypeptide(L)'
;IPAENTQIVCEYVKELNEILKKELVETDPGVQVLIEEQGNAEAEILDYHSVSRVIFYLRNVPNGIQHMSQLLNGQVETSLNLGILELKEDALTSLTSIRSSVKTRKEDLCARVTMLVEMLGGEAEVEGDYPAWEYRTDSALRPQVEKVYEELFHKKPVLSTIHAGLEC
;
A
#
# COMPACT_ATOMS: atom_id res chain seq x y z
N ILE A 1 -6.54 4.49 26.51
CA ILE A 1 -7.38 3.37 26.99
C ILE A 1 -7.82 3.68 28.44
N PRO A 2 -8.99 3.21 28.91
CA PRO A 2 -9.36 3.28 30.31
C PRO A 2 -8.30 2.59 31.19
N ALA A 3 -7.96 3.19 32.32
CA ALA A 3 -6.91 2.69 33.21
C ALA A 3 -7.15 1.24 33.70
N GLU A 4 -8.40 0.86 33.88
CA GLU A 4 -8.83 -0.48 34.24
C GLU A 4 -8.48 -1.55 33.18
N ASN A 5 -8.26 -1.16 31.95
CA ASN A 5 -7.94 -2.07 30.84
C ASN A 5 -6.42 -2.18 30.56
N THR A 6 -5.57 -1.48 31.31
CA THR A 6 -4.12 -1.44 31.07
C THR A 6 -3.50 -2.82 31.11
N GLN A 7 -3.87 -3.67 32.08
CA GLN A 7 -3.33 -5.01 32.19
C GLN A 7 -3.69 -5.88 30.97
N ILE A 8 -4.94 -5.80 30.50
CA ILE A 8 -5.42 -6.57 29.33
C ILE A 8 -4.62 -6.19 28.09
N VAL A 9 -4.35 -4.89 27.90
CA VAL A 9 -3.56 -4.42 26.75
C VAL A 9 -2.10 -4.87 26.85
N CYS A 10 -1.51 -4.85 28.05
CA CYS A 10 -0.15 -5.36 28.26
C CYS A 10 -0.04 -6.86 27.94
N GLU A 11 -1.01 -7.67 28.34
CA GLU A 11 -1.07 -9.10 28.01
C GLU A 11 -1.21 -9.32 26.52
N TYR A 12 -2.13 -8.60 25.87
CA TYR A 12 -2.32 -8.67 24.41
C TYR A 12 -1.03 -8.30 23.64
N VAL A 13 -0.31 -7.25 24.04
CA VAL A 13 0.94 -6.87 23.38
C VAL A 13 2.04 -7.92 23.56
N LYS A 14 2.10 -8.62 24.70
CA LYS A 14 3.02 -9.75 24.86
C LYS A 14 2.70 -10.87 23.90
N GLU A 15 1.43 -11.26 23.80
CA GLU A 15 0.99 -12.27 22.82
C GLU A 15 1.28 -11.86 21.39
N LEU A 16 0.99 -10.60 21.04
CA LEU A 16 1.27 -10.04 19.71
C LEU A 16 2.77 -10.10 19.38
N ASN A 17 3.65 -9.77 20.32
CA ASN A 17 5.09 -9.88 20.10
C ASN A 17 5.54 -11.32 19.83
N GLU A 18 4.97 -12.31 20.51
CA GLU A 18 5.27 -13.73 20.25
C GLU A 18 4.77 -14.19 18.87
N ILE A 19 3.64 -13.64 18.40
CA ILE A 19 3.13 -13.88 17.05
C ILE A 19 4.07 -13.25 16.01
N LEU A 20 4.38 -11.96 16.15
CA LEU A 20 5.22 -11.22 15.21
C LEU A 20 6.62 -11.83 15.08
N LYS A 21 7.24 -12.24 16.18
CA LYS A 21 8.54 -12.94 16.17
C LYS A 21 8.52 -14.23 15.35
N LYS A 22 7.41 -14.96 15.35
CA LYS A 22 7.27 -16.20 14.57
C LYS A 22 6.99 -15.92 13.10
N GLU A 23 6.12 -14.95 12.81
CA GLU A 23 5.71 -14.62 11.45
C GLU A 23 6.80 -13.90 10.65
N LEU A 24 7.58 -13.05 11.33
CA LEU A 24 8.56 -12.18 10.69
C LEU A 24 10.02 -12.58 10.95
N VAL A 25 10.26 -13.81 11.39
CA VAL A 25 11.60 -14.30 11.78
C VAL A 25 12.66 -14.12 10.68
N GLU A 26 12.29 -14.24 9.41
CA GLU A 26 13.21 -14.13 8.27
C GLU A 26 13.27 -12.72 7.68
N THR A 27 12.20 -11.95 7.82
CA THR A 27 12.07 -10.63 7.16
C THR A 27 12.36 -9.46 8.09
N ASP A 28 11.98 -9.57 9.36
CA ASP A 28 12.22 -8.56 10.38
C ASP A 28 12.34 -9.18 11.78
N PRO A 29 13.47 -9.83 12.10
CA PRO A 29 13.67 -10.51 13.38
C PRO A 29 13.73 -9.54 14.58
N GLY A 30 13.87 -8.24 14.33
CA GLY A 30 13.92 -7.20 15.35
C GLY A 30 12.59 -6.55 15.66
N VAL A 31 11.50 -6.94 14.97
CA VAL A 31 10.19 -6.34 15.20
C VAL A 31 9.69 -6.52 16.63
N GLN A 32 9.23 -5.43 17.21
CA GLN A 32 8.59 -5.44 18.53
C GLN A 32 7.56 -4.32 18.67
N VAL A 33 6.52 -4.59 19.43
CA VAL A 33 5.53 -3.60 19.86
C VAL A 33 5.81 -3.29 21.33
N LEU A 34 5.96 -2.00 21.63
CA LEU A 34 6.22 -1.52 22.98
C LEU A 34 4.99 -0.80 23.53
N ILE A 35 4.76 -0.92 24.82
CA ILE A 35 3.81 -0.11 25.57
C ILE A 35 4.61 0.79 26.52
N GLU A 36 4.30 2.05 26.49
CA GLU A 36 4.80 3.04 27.42
C GLU A 36 3.64 3.68 28.19
N GLU A 37 3.68 3.59 29.51
CA GLU A 37 2.67 4.19 30.36
C GLU A 37 2.99 5.67 30.58
N GLN A 38 2.11 6.55 30.10
CA GLN A 38 2.27 8.01 30.22
C GLN A 38 1.54 8.60 31.44
N GLY A 39 0.91 7.75 32.26
CA GLY A 39 0.08 8.15 33.38
C GLY A 39 -1.36 8.51 33.02
N ASN A 40 -2.09 9.11 33.92
CA ASN A 40 -3.46 9.54 33.72
C ASN A 40 -3.52 10.88 33.00
N ALA A 41 -4.32 10.97 31.94
CA ALA A 41 -4.59 12.20 31.22
C ALA A 41 -6.08 12.27 30.87
N GLU A 42 -6.61 13.49 30.80
CA GLU A 42 -7.89 13.73 30.14
C GLU A 42 -7.64 13.90 28.65
N ALA A 43 -8.35 13.12 27.83
CA ALA A 43 -8.23 13.17 26.38
C ALA A 43 -9.60 12.95 25.74
N GLU A 44 -9.82 13.64 24.63
CA GLU A 44 -10.94 13.32 23.75
C GLU A 44 -10.63 12.01 23.03
N ILE A 45 -11.62 11.14 22.94
CA ILE A 45 -11.50 9.83 22.30
C ILE A 45 -12.59 9.69 21.22
N LEU A 46 -12.29 8.87 20.23
CA LEU A 46 -13.30 8.48 19.26
C LEU A 46 -14.41 7.69 19.95
N ASP A 47 -15.65 7.95 19.56
CA ASP A 47 -16.78 7.12 19.97
C ASP A 47 -16.69 5.71 19.38
N TYR A 48 -17.49 4.79 19.92
CA TYR A 48 -17.46 3.38 19.54
C TYR A 48 -17.71 3.16 18.03
N HIS A 49 -18.61 3.91 17.42
CA HIS A 49 -18.92 3.76 16.01
C HIS A 49 -17.77 4.25 15.13
N SER A 50 -17.16 5.38 15.49
CA SER A 50 -16.00 5.92 14.80
C SER A 50 -14.80 4.98 14.89
N VAL A 51 -14.50 4.44 16.08
CA VAL A 51 -13.44 3.42 16.25
C VAL A 51 -13.72 2.20 15.39
N SER A 52 -14.95 1.71 15.39
CA SER A 52 -15.34 0.53 14.59
C SER A 52 -15.15 0.75 13.09
N ARG A 53 -15.50 1.94 12.59
CA ARG A 53 -15.31 2.34 11.18
C ARG A 53 -13.83 2.44 10.82
N VAL A 54 -13.01 3.04 11.67
CA VAL A 54 -11.55 3.13 11.49
C VAL A 54 -10.92 1.74 11.44
N ILE A 55 -11.25 0.86 12.39
CA ILE A 55 -10.74 -0.50 12.41
C ILE A 55 -11.19 -1.27 11.16
N PHE A 56 -12.45 -1.13 10.78
CA PHE A 56 -12.98 -1.78 9.57
C PHE A 56 -12.23 -1.29 8.32
N TYR A 57 -12.01 0.01 8.18
CA TYR A 57 -11.23 0.57 7.08
C TYR A 57 -9.81 -0.02 7.03
N LEU A 58 -9.07 0.08 8.12
CA LEU A 58 -7.68 -0.38 8.19
C LEU A 58 -7.51 -1.88 7.94
N ARG A 59 -8.51 -2.69 8.29
CA ARG A 59 -8.48 -4.13 8.05
C ARG A 59 -8.88 -4.53 6.65
N ASN A 60 -9.57 -3.67 5.91
CA ASN A 60 -10.13 -4.01 4.61
C ASN A 60 -9.55 -3.19 3.45
N VAL A 61 -8.91 -2.04 3.73
CA VAL A 61 -8.23 -1.29 2.68
C VAL A 61 -7.13 -2.15 2.06
N PRO A 62 -7.13 -2.32 0.73
CA PRO A 62 -6.06 -3.04 0.07
C PRO A 62 -4.71 -2.38 0.34
N ASN A 63 -3.64 -3.18 0.46
CA ASN A 63 -2.27 -2.68 0.57
C ASN A 63 -1.28 -3.68 -0.01
N GLY A 64 -0.16 -3.20 -0.56
CA GLY A 64 0.87 -4.02 -1.17
C GLY A 64 0.54 -4.48 -2.59
N ILE A 65 1.14 -5.58 -3.00
CA ILE A 65 1.00 -6.16 -4.34
C ILE A 65 -0.39 -6.75 -4.49
N GLN A 66 -1.12 -6.32 -5.51
CA GLN A 66 -2.43 -6.84 -5.87
C GLN A 66 -2.35 -7.85 -7.03
N HIS A 67 -1.49 -7.59 -8.01
CA HIS A 67 -1.26 -8.48 -9.14
C HIS A 67 0.20 -8.51 -9.58
N MET A 68 0.66 -9.71 -9.92
CA MET A 68 1.92 -9.92 -10.63
C MET A 68 1.66 -9.99 -12.14
N SER A 69 2.61 -9.52 -12.93
CA SER A 69 2.51 -9.59 -14.38
C SER A 69 2.45 -11.04 -14.87
N GLN A 70 1.53 -11.33 -15.76
CA GLN A 70 1.44 -12.64 -16.43
C GLN A 70 2.44 -12.78 -17.59
N LEU A 71 2.94 -11.66 -18.12
CA LEU A 71 3.85 -11.62 -19.26
C LEU A 71 5.32 -11.52 -18.82
N LEU A 72 5.59 -10.92 -17.68
CA LEU A 72 6.93 -10.62 -17.20
C LEU A 72 7.12 -11.27 -15.83
N ASN A 73 7.86 -12.36 -15.80
CA ASN A 73 8.09 -13.11 -14.58
C ASN A 73 8.78 -12.26 -13.50
N GLY A 74 8.24 -12.29 -12.29
CA GLY A 74 8.78 -11.55 -11.15
C GLY A 74 8.46 -10.04 -11.13
N GLN A 75 7.75 -9.52 -12.15
CA GLN A 75 7.37 -8.11 -12.23
C GLN A 75 6.02 -7.87 -11.55
N VAL A 76 5.98 -6.87 -10.68
CA VAL A 76 4.72 -6.36 -10.13
C VAL A 76 3.96 -5.62 -11.23
N GLU A 77 2.69 -5.95 -11.41
CA GLU A 77 1.80 -5.28 -12.36
C GLU A 77 0.95 -4.21 -11.68
N THR A 78 0.32 -4.57 -10.57
CA THR A 78 -0.60 -3.69 -9.84
C THR A 78 -0.28 -3.73 -8.36
N SER A 79 -0.10 -2.58 -7.77
CA SER A 79 0.12 -2.42 -6.33
C SER A 79 -0.57 -1.17 -5.80
N LEU A 80 -0.69 -1.13 -4.48
CA LEU A 80 -1.25 -0.02 -3.76
C LEU A 80 -0.51 0.14 -2.43
N ASN A 81 -0.29 1.38 -2.03
CA ASN A 81 0.33 1.71 -0.76
C ASN A 81 -0.51 2.74 0.00
N LEU A 82 -0.93 2.39 1.22
CA LEU A 82 -1.48 3.34 2.17
C LEU A 82 -0.30 4.14 2.75
N GLY A 83 0.01 5.27 2.11
CA GLY A 83 1.22 6.05 2.39
C GLY A 83 1.08 7.02 3.55
N ILE A 84 -0.10 7.60 3.73
CA ILE A 84 -0.37 8.56 4.82
C ILE A 84 -1.70 8.18 5.47
N LEU A 85 -1.73 8.24 6.78
CA LEU A 85 -2.92 8.09 7.60
C LEU A 85 -2.86 9.11 8.72
N GLU A 86 -3.85 10.00 8.77
CA GLU A 86 -3.91 11.06 9.78
C GLU A 86 -5.28 11.08 10.45
N LEU A 87 -5.30 11.03 11.75
CA LEU A 87 -6.48 11.28 12.56
C LEU A 87 -6.50 12.77 12.91
N LYS A 88 -7.50 13.48 12.42
CA LYS A 88 -7.78 14.88 12.73
C LYS A 88 -8.95 14.96 13.74
N GLU A 89 -9.27 16.17 14.17
CA GLU A 89 -10.33 16.41 15.16
C GLU A 89 -11.69 15.83 14.74
N ASP A 90 -12.03 15.95 13.46
CA ASP A 90 -13.33 15.58 12.90
C ASP A 90 -13.28 14.48 11.83
N ALA A 91 -12.10 14.08 11.38
CA ALA A 91 -11.95 13.14 10.29
C ALA A 91 -10.68 12.27 10.38
N LEU A 92 -10.79 11.03 9.88
CA LEU A 92 -9.64 10.23 9.49
C LEU A 92 -9.36 10.47 8.00
N THR A 93 -8.18 10.97 7.68
CA THR A 93 -7.73 11.15 6.30
C THR A 93 -6.66 10.13 5.93
N SER A 94 -6.72 9.63 4.71
CA SER A 94 -5.69 8.72 4.19
C SER A 94 -5.30 9.09 2.76
N LEU A 95 -4.02 8.96 2.45
CA LEU A 95 -3.52 9.06 1.08
C LEU A 95 -3.03 7.68 0.63
N THR A 96 -3.62 7.20 -0.46
CA THR A 96 -3.33 5.90 -1.02
C THR A 96 -2.75 6.06 -2.42
N SER A 97 -1.54 5.55 -2.65
CA SER A 97 -0.89 5.57 -3.96
C SER A 97 -1.15 4.25 -4.69
N ILE A 98 -1.85 4.33 -5.83
CA ILE A 98 -2.18 3.17 -6.68
C ILE A 98 -1.30 3.21 -7.93
N ARG A 99 -0.68 2.07 -8.26
CA ARG A 99 0.12 1.89 -9.46
C ARG A 99 -0.30 0.63 -10.20
N SER A 100 -0.47 0.75 -11.52
CA SER A 100 -0.70 -0.39 -12.40
C SER A 100 -0.22 -0.10 -13.81
N SER A 101 0.40 -1.07 -14.45
CA SER A 101 0.68 -1.01 -15.90
C SER A 101 -0.57 -1.31 -16.73
N VAL A 102 -1.63 -1.88 -16.15
CA VAL A 102 -2.89 -2.24 -16.81
C VAL A 102 -4.01 -1.29 -16.38
N LYS A 103 -4.58 -0.57 -17.35
CA LYS A 103 -5.59 0.46 -17.11
C LYS A 103 -6.79 -0.05 -16.31
N THR A 104 -7.40 -1.15 -16.77
CA THR A 104 -8.62 -1.70 -16.16
C THR A 104 -8.40 -2.16 -14.71
N ARG A 105 -7.21 -2.67 -14.38
CA ARG A 105 -6.85 -3.06 -13.01
C ARG A 105 -6.65 -1.85 -12.10
N LYS A 106 -6.08 -0.77 -12.65
CA LYS A 106 -5.97 0.50 -11.93
C LYS A 106 -7.36 1.04 -11.58
N GLU A 107 -8.24 1.09 -12.58
CA GLU A 107 -9.61 1.58 -12.41
C GLU A 107 -10.41 0.73 -11.41
N ASP A 108 -10.31 -0.60 -11.49
CA ASP A 108 -10.96 -1.51 -10.53
C ASP A 108 -10.47 -1.26 -9.09
N LEU A 109 -9.16 -1.14 -8.91
CA LEU A 109 -8.58 -0.91 -7.59
C LEU A 109 -8.97 0.45 -7.01
N CYS A 110 -9.00 1.50 -7.85
CA CYS A 110 -9.53 2.80 -7.46
C CYS A 110 -11.00 2.70 -7.03
N ALA A 111 -11.84 2.06 -7.84
CA ALA A 111 -13.25 1.88 -7.53
C ALA A 111 -13.48 1.10 -6.22
N ARG A 112 -12.68 0.06 -5.95
CA ARG A 112 -12.76 -0.70 -4.70
C ARG A 112 -12.44 0.15 -3.47
N VAL A 113 -11.38 0.97 -3.54
CA VAL A 113 -11.02 1.87 -2.44
C VAL A 113 -12.09 2.94 -2.24
N THR A 114 -12.54 3.57 -3.32
CA THR A 114 -13.62 4.57 -3.28
C THR A 114 -14.89 3.99 -2.66
N MET A 115 -15.35 2.82 -3.13
CA MET A 115 -16.53 2.16 -2.58
C MET A 115 -16.38 1.83 -1.09
N LEU A 116 -15.21 1.36 -0.66
CA LEU A 116 -14.95 1.09 0.76
C LEU A 116 -15.11 2.35 1.61
N VAL A 117 -14.55 3.47 1.16
CA VAL A 117 -14.64 4.77 1.86
C VAL A 117 -16.08 5.27 1.90
N GLU A 118 -16.79 5.25 0.77
CA GLU A 118 -18.19 5.69 0.67
C GLU A 118 -19.14 4.84 1.53
N MET A 119 -18.95 3.52 1.56
CA MET A 119 -19.74 2.62 2.42
C MET A 119 -19.51 2.89 3.92
N LEU A 120 -18.38 3.47 4.28
CA LEU A 120 -18.11 3.93 5.64
C LEU A 120 -18.59 5.38 5.89
N GLY A 121 -19.25 6.01 4.90
CA GLY A 121 -19.77 7.37 4.98
C GLY A 121 -18.70 8.44 4.86
N GLY A 122 -17.55 8.12 4.23
CA GLY A 122 -16.49 9.05 3.86
C GLY A 122 -16.62 9.51 2.41
N GLU A 123 -15.66 10.33 2.01
CA GLU A 123 -15.53 10.85 0.64
C GLU A 123 -14.15 10.45 0.11
N ALA A 124 -14.07 10.12 -1.18
CA ALA A 124 -12.82 9.77 -1.84
C ALA A 124 -12.62 10.62 -3.10
N GLU A 125 -11.42 11.12 -3.30
CA GLU A 125 -11.02 11.85 -4.48
C GLU A 125 -9.83 11.18 -5.15
N VAL A 126 -9.77 11.19 -6.47
CA VAL A 126 -8.64 10.65 -7.25
C VAL A 126 -7.89 11.81 -7.87
N GLU A 127 -6.62 11.95 -7.47
CA GLU A 127 -5.73 12.98 -7.98
C GLU A 127 -4.53 12.37 -8.71
N GLY A 128 -3.90 13.16 -9.58
CA GLY A 128 -2.65 12.78 -10.25
C GLY A 128 -2.77 11.53 -11.13
N ASP A 129 -3.95 11.27 -11.69
CA ASP A 129 -4.15 10.14 -12.59
C ASP A 129 -3.36 10.33 -13.90
N TYR A 130 -2.55 9.33 -14.24
CA TYR A 130 -1.82 9.28 -15.50
C TYR A 130 -2.05 7.93 -16.20
N PRO A 131 -1.89 7.87 -17.55
CA PRO A 131 -2.15 6.65 -18.32
C PRO A 131 -1.27 5.48 -17.88
N ALA A 132 -1.85 4.29 -17.89
CA ALA A 132 -1.11 3.05 -17.74
C ALA A 132 -0.26 2.80 -19.00
N TRP A 133 0.92 2.18 -18.80
CA TRP A 133 1.80 1.79 -19.90
C TRP A 133 1.96 0.26 -19.89
N GLU A 134 1.11 -0.39 -20.66
CA GLU A 134 1.15 -1.84 -20.79
C GLU A 134 2.36 -2.31 -21.60
N TYR A 135 2.97 -3.40 -21.14
CA TYR A 135 4.06 -4.03 -21.89
C TYR A 135 3.56 -4.60 -23.21
N ARG A 136 4.20 -4.19 -24.30
CA ARG A 136 3.92 -4.68 -25.65
C ARG A 136 4.98 -5.66 -26.09
N THR A 137 4.56 -6.89 -26.39
CA THR A 137 5.44 -7.94 -26.91
C THR A 137 5.88 -7.66 -28.36
N ASP A 138 5.03 -6.99 -29.13
CA ASP A 138 5.16 -6.70 -30.57
C ASP A 138 5.68 -5.28 -30.88
N SER A 139 6.45 -4.68 -29.97
CA SER A 139 6.99 -3.34 -30.16
C SER A 139 7.94 -3.26 -31.36
N ALA A 140 7.56 -2.53 -32.42
CA ALA A 140 8.41 -2.26 -33.57
C ALA A 140 9.60 -1.34 -33.25
N LEU A 141 9.49 -0.54 -32.19
CA LEU A 141 10.54 0.38 -31.78
C LEU A 141 11.70 -0.34 -31.08
N ARG A 142 11.41 -1.37 -30.28
CA ARG A 142 12.42 -2.07 -29.48
C ARG A 142 13.61 -2.57 -30.28
N PRO A 143 13.44 -3.34 -31.36
CA PRO A 143 14.58 -3.82 -32.19
C PRO A 143 15.42 -2.68 -32.77
N GLN A 144 14.79 -1.55 -33.08
CA GLN A 144 15.51 -0.38 -33.61
C GLN A 144 16.37 0.27 -32.54
N VAL A 145 15.83 0.42 -31.31
CA VAL A 145 16.59 0.97 -30.16
C VAL A 145 17.76 0.04 -29.79
N GLU A 146 17.53 -1.27 -29.78
CA GLU A 146 18.58 -2.26 -29.52
C GLU A 146 19.72 -2.14 -30.55
N LYS A 147 19.37 -2.08 -31.85
CA LYS A 147 20.35 -1.94 -32.92
C LYS A 147 21.17 -0.64 -32.79
N VAL A 148 20.51 0.50 -32.60
CA VAL A 148 21.20 1.79 -32.46
C VAL A 148 22.10 1.79 -31.21
N TYR A 149 21.65 1.18 -30.11
CA TYR A 149 22.45 1.04 -28.88
C TYR A 149 23.71 0.20 -29.12
N GLU A 150 23.59 -0.95 -29.81
CA GLU A 150 24.74 -1.79 -30.18
C GLU A 150 25.72 -1.07 -31.09
N GLU A 151 25.24 -0.30 -32.07
CA GLU A 151 26.07 0.50 -32.97
C GLU A 151 26.87 1.59 -32.23
N LEU A 152 26.23 2.28 -31.28
CA LEU A 152 26.85 3.38 -30.54
C LEU A 152 27.79 2.91 -29.43
N PHE A 153 27.43 1.88 -28.70
CA PHE A 153 28.13 1.47 -27.48
C PHE A 153 28.92 0.15 -27.62
N HIS A 154 28.79 -0.53 -28.77
CA HIS A 154 29.41 -1.84 -29.03
C HIS A 154 29.10 -2.89 -27.94
N LYS A 155 27.90 -2.81 -27.36
CA LYS A 155 27.39 -3.70 -26.30
C LYS A 155 25.91 -3.96 -26.51
N LYS A 156 25.45 -5.15 -26.20
CA LYS A 156 24.00 -5.45 -26.16
C LYS A 156 23.34 -4.72 -25.00
N PRO A 157 22.20 -4.05 -25.20
CA PRO A 157 21.44 -3.46 -24.13
C PRO A 157 20.82 -4.55 -23.23
N VAL A 158 20.69 -4.25 -21.95
CA VAL A 158 19.89 -5.05 -21.03
C VAL A 158 18.48 -4.46 -20.99
N LEU A 159 17.51 -5.25 -21.44
CA LEU A 159 16.10 -4.87 -21.36
C LEU A 159 15.56 -5.24 -20.00
N SER A 160 15.03 -4.27 -19.30
CA SER A 160 14.39 -4.48 -18.00
C SER A 160 13.07 -3.72 -17.92
N THR A 161 12.25 -4.10 -16.96
CA THR A 161 11.00 -3.42 -16.64
C THR A 161 11.07 -2.90 -15.21
N ILE A 162 10.35 -1.84 -14.95
CA ILE A 162 10.29 -1.21 -13.64
C ILE A 162 8.84 -0.91 -13.28
N HIS A 163 8.48 -1.14 -12.02
CA HIS A 163 7.17 -0.79 -11.48
C HIS A 163 7.19 0.66 -10.94
N ALA A 164 7.37 1.61 -11.84
CA ALA A 164 7.46 3.05 -11.53
C ALA A 164 6.85 3.88 -12.67
N GLY A 165 6.51 5.14 -12.37
CA GLY A 165 6.24 6.13 -13.39
C GLY A 165 7.52 6.47 -14.15
N LEU A 166 7.41 6.70 -15.46
CA LEU A 166 8.50 7.16 -16.31
C LEU A 166 8.14 8.55 -16.86
N GLU A 167 9.11 9.43 -16.85
CA GLU A 167 9.03 10.74 -17.48
C GLU A 167 9.62 10.60 -18.90
N CYS A 168 8.75 10.57 -19.91
CA CYS A 168 9.15 10.45 -21.31
C CYS A 168 8.69 11.66 -22.11
#